data_5a73f441f09859ea61e07e47f4a98b85
#
_entry.id   5a73f441f09859ea61e07e47f4a98b85
#
_cell.length_a   1.000
_cell.length_b   1.000
_cell.length_c   1.000
_cell.angle_alpha   90.00
_cell.angle_beta   90.00
_cell.angle_gamma   90.00
#
_symmetry.space_group_name_H-M   'P 1'
#
loop_
_entity.id
_entity.type
_entity.pdbx_description
1 polymer ?
#
loop_
_entity_poly.entity_id
_entity_poly.type
_entity_poly.pdbx_seq_one_letter_code
_entity_poly.pdbx_strand_id
1 'polypeptide(L)'
;MHVSEDDVRLAGELVREAAELAAAMRAESDGRIATDRKTSVSDVVTAADKAAEAHVLRRLAEERPDDGVLGEEGATSESASGREWVIDPVDGTWNFVAGLPWWCSALALRPVGTTGATDVLLGAVHDPGHHAGQARTFVGGPDVPTTRNGVPLPRLDDVDLAHSGAATYLHPTWQVGPVGDAWRRAVQGLATTRSLGSSSMDSTAVAEGRFGLQFQHSLPDWDRLPGAALVLGVGGAASLVEAGGKRWNVTGAPTAVAEAEALLLGRDR
;
A
#
# COMPACT_ATOMS: atom_id res chain seq x y z
N MET A 1 -7.99 -19.92 -3.58
CA MET A 1 -8.86 -19.48 -2.46
C MET A 1 -9.85 -18.48 -3.04
N HIS A 2 -11.10 -18.48 -2.56
CA HIS A 2 -12.13 -17.58 -3.09
C HIS A 2 -12.32 -16.38 -2.17
N VAL A 3 -12.54 -15.20 -2.74
CA VAL A 3 -12.95 -13.98 -2.03
C VAL A 3 -14.46 -13.87 -2.14
N SER A 4 -15.16 -13.78 -1.02
CA SER A 4 -16.61 -13.59 -0.99
C SER A 4 -17.00 -12.11 -1.07
N GLU A 5 -18.25 -11.83 -1.41
CA GLU A 5 -18.80 -10.46 -1.35
C GLU A 5 -18.74 -9.88 0.08
N ASP A 6 -18.89 -10.75 1.09
CA ASP A 6 -18.73 -10.36 2.50
C ASP A 6 -17.28 -9.98 2.86
N ASP A 7 -16.27 -10.62 2.24
CA ASP A 7 -14.87 -10.21 2.44
C ASP A 7 -14.62 -8.82 1.84
N VAL A 8 -15.18 -8.56 0.64
CA VAL A 8 -15.08 -7.25 -0.05
C VAL A 8 -15.73 -6.15 0.79
N ARG A 9 -16.95 -6.39 1.30
CA ARG A 9 -17.66 -5.45 2.18
C ARG A 9 -16.87 -5.19 3.46
N LEU A 10 -16.48 -6.26 4.16
CA LEU A 10 -15.75 -6.18 5.42
C LEU A 10 -14.43 -5.42 5.28
N ALA A 11 -13.64 -5.73 4.24
CA ALA A 11 -12.37 -5.04 3.98
C ALA A 11 -12.58 -3.52 3.84
N GLY A 12 -13.58 -3.09 3.08
CA GLY A 12 -13.91 -1.68 2.90
C GLY A 12 -14.39 -0.99 4.17
N GLU A 13 -15.17 -1.70 5.01
CA GLU A 13 -15.63 -1.20 6.32
C GLU A 13 -14.45 -1.02 7.28
N LEU A 14 -13.59 -2.05 7.40
CA LEU A 14 -12.46 -2.05 8.33
C LEU A 14 -11.48 -0.90 8.06
N VAL A 15 -11.05 -0.70 6.81
CA VAL A 15 -10.13 0.40 6.49
C VAL A 15 -10.78 1.78 6.71
N ARG A 16 -12.08 1.91 6.44
CA ARG A 16 -12.81 3.16 6.69
C ARG A 16 -12.90 3.46 8.19
N GLU A 17 -13.32 2.49 8.99
CA GLU A 17 -13.45 2.64 10.44
C GLU A 17 -12.09 2.94 11.10
N ALA A 18 -11.01 2.27 10.66
CA ALA A 18 -9.65 2.52 11.15
C ALA A 18 -9.18 3.94 10.83
N ALA A 19 -9.34 4.39 9.59
CA ALA A 19 -8.93 5.72 9.17
C ALA A 19 -9.77 6.83 9.84
N GLU A 20 -11.09 6.64 9.97
CA GLU A 20 -11.97 7.57 10.66
C GLU A 20 -11.59 7.71 12.15
N LEU A 21 -11.26 6.57 12.82
CA LEU A 21 -10.79 6.58 14.21
C LEU A 21 -9.46 7.33 14.33
N ALA A 22 -8.48 7.04 13.48
CA ALA A 22 -7.20 7.73 13.48
C ALA A 22 -7.37 9.24 13.23
N ALA A 23 -8.21 9.63 12.26
CA ALA A 23 -8.51 11.03 11.96
C ALA A 23 -9.16 11.77 13.14
N ALA A 24 -10.11 11.12 13.83
CA ALA A 24 -10.76 11.69 15.02
C ALA A 24 -9.74 11.93 16.15
N MET A 25 -8.90 10.93 16.45
CA MET A 25 -7.84 11.08 17.48
C MET A 25 -6.84 12.18 17.13
N ARG A 26 -6.47 12.34 15.86
CA ARG A 26 -5.63 13.45 15.42
C ARG A 26 -6.31 14.81 15.62
N ALA A 27 -7.60 14.93 15.30
CA ALA A 27 -8.35 16.17 15.47
C ALA A 27 -8.48 16.57 16.95
N GLU A 28 -8.71 15.60 17.85
CA GLU A 28 -8.81 15.83 19.31
C GLU A 28 -7.49 16.30 19.94
N SER A 29 -6.36 15.95 19.34
CA SER A 29 -5.01 16.31 19.83
C SER A 29 -4.55 17.70 19.39
N ASP A 30 -5.38 18.52 18.75
CA ASP A 30 -5.00 19.81 18.14
C ASP A 30 -3.78 19.68 17.20
N GLY A 31 -3.62 18.51 16.54
CA GLY A 31 -2.49 18.19 15.68
C GLY A 31 -1.17 17.92 16.43
N ARG A 32 -1.20 17.75 17.76
CA ARG A 32 -0.05 17.42 18.59
C ARG A 32 -0.10 15.97 19.07
N ILE A 33 -0.06 15.03 18.14
CA ILE A 33 -0.09 13.61 18.49
C ILE A 33 1.24 13.22 19.15
N ALA A 34 1.14 12.57 20.31
CA ALA A 34 2.30 11.96 20.95
C ALA A 34 2.83 10.82 20.05
N THR A 35 4.13 10.85 19.81
CA THR A 35 4.79 9.90 18.92
C THR A 35 5.85 9.12 19.67
N ASP A 36 5.89 7.82 19.43
CA ASP A 36 7.04 6.96 19.74
C ASP A 36 7.84 6.70 18.45
N ARG A 37 9.06 6.19 18.58
CA ARG A 37 9.91 5.79 17.45
C ARG A 37 10.24 4.32 17.56
N LYS A 38 9.97 3.56 16.49
CA LYS A 38 10.23 2.11 16.45
C LYS A 38 11.72 1.82 16.25
N THR A 39 12.26 2.16 15.09
CA THR A 39 13.62 1.76 14.69
C THR A 39 14.51 2.93 14.28
N SER A 40 13.95 4.06 13.83
CA SER A 40 14.69 5.23 13.36
C SER A 40 13.95 6.53 13.62
N VAL A 41 14.59 7.67 13.30
CA VAL A 41 13.97 9.01 13.42
C VAL A 41 12.76 9.17 12.53
N SER A 42 12.73 8.49 11.40
CA SER A 42 11.61 8.51 10.43
C SER A 42 10.55 7.44 10.69
N ASP A 43 10.80 6.48 11.56
CA ASP A 43 9.88 5.39 11.90
C ASP A 43 9.05 5.77 13.13
N VAL A 44 7.95 6.46 12.89
CA VAL A 44 7.08 7.06 13.90
C VAL A 44 5.84 6.20 14.07
N VAL A 45 5.41 6.00 15.30
CA VAL A 45 4.14 5.37 15.65
C VAL A 45 3.36 6.27 16.59
N THR A 46 2.05 6.26 16.52
CA THR A 46 1.18 7.04 17.38
C THR A 46 0.20 6.16 18.15
N ALA A 47 -0.47 6.75 19.14
CA ALA A 47 -1.59 6.07 19.81
C ALA A 47 -2.75 5.78 18.83
N ALA A 48 -2.86 6.54 17.73
CA ALA A 48 -3.88 6.35 16.72
C ALA A 48 -3.64 5.07 15.90
N ASP A 49 -2.37 4.79 15.52
CA ASP A 49 -2.01 3.53 14.83
C ASP A 49 -2.44 2.33 15.67
N LYS A 50 -2.04 2.30 16.94
CA LYS A 50 -2.37 1.20 17.86
C LYS A 50 -3.88 1.05 18.10
N ALA A 51 -4.60 2.15 18.23
CA ALA A 51 -6.04 2.13 18.44
C ALA A 51 -6.79 1.63 17.19
N ALA A 52 -6.36 2.07 16.01
CA ALA A 52 -6.92 1.65 14.73
C ALA A 52 -6.65 0.16 14.48
N GLU A 53 -5.42 -0.34 14.72
CA GLU A 53 -5.12 -1.78 14.63
C GLU A 53 -5.97 -2.59 15.61
N ALA A 54 -6.06 -2.20 16.88
CA ALA A 54 -6.87 -2.90 17.87
C ALA A 54 -8.36 -2.93 17.51
N HIS A 55 -8.87 -1.89 16.83
CA HIS A 55 -10.25 -1.88 16.32
C HIS A 55 -10.44 -2.93 15.22
N VAL A 56 -9.55 -2.96 14.22
CA VAL A 56 -9.59 -3.94 13.11
C VAL A 56 -9.51 -5.37 13.64
N LEU A 57 -8.59 -5.63 14.59
CA LEU A 57 -8.41 -6.94 15.21
C LEU A 57 -9.68 -7.45 15.89
N ARG A 58 -10.36 -6.60 16.66
CA ARG A 58 -11.60 -6.97 17.33
C ARG A 58 -12.67 -7.38 16.31
N ARG A 59 -12.85 -6.59 15.25
CA ARG A 59 -13.81 -6.88 14.19
C ARG A 59 -13.48 -8.18 13.46
N LEU A 60 -12.19 -8.40 13.14
CA LEU A 60 -11.76 -9.66 12.49
C LEU A 60 -11.96 -10.87 13.39
N ALA A 61 -11.70 -10.78 14.70
CA ALA A 61 -11.95 -11.86 15.64
C ALA A 61 -13.43 -12.24 15.71
N GLU A 62 -14.34 -11.29 15.54
CA GLU A 62 -15.79 -11.51 15.54
C GLU A 62 -16.29 -12.08 14.19
N GLU A 63 -15.81 -11.58 13.06
CA GLU A 63 -16.36 -11.89 11.74
C GLU A 63 -15.54 -12.92 10.94
N ARG A 64 -14.25 -13.09 11.26
CA ARG A 64 -13.32 -14.02 10.58
C ARG A 64 -12.42 -14.74 11.58
N PRO A 65 -13.00 -15.44 12.59
CA PRO A 65 -12.23 -16.04 13.69
C PRO A 65 -11.22 -17.11 13.26
N ASP A 66 -11.40 -17.70 12.07
CA ASP A 66 -10.51 -18.71 11.52
C ASP A 66 -9.38 -18.13 10.65
N ASP A 67 -9.44 -16.84 10.29
CA ASP A 67 -8.40 -16.20 9.50
C ASP A 67 -7.25 -15.73 10.41
N GLY A 68 -6.01 -15.80 9.88
CA GLY A 68 -4.84 -15.26 10.54
C GLY A 68 -4.76 -13.73 10.40
N VAL A 69 -3.88 -13.12 11.18
CA VAL A 69 -3.60 -11.68 11.15
C VAL A 69 -2.11 -11.42 11.24
N LEU A 70 -1.65 -10.43 10.47
CA LEU A 70 -0.33 -9.81 10.54
C LEU A 70 -0.51 -8.30 10.54
N GLY A 71 -0.26 -7.63 11.66
CA GLY A 71 -0.35 -6.17 11.81
C GLY A 71 1.00 -5.49 11.90
N GLU A 72 1.10 -4.26 11.43
CA GLU A 72 2.30 -3.43 11.54
C GLU A 72 2.68 -3.15 12.99
N GLU A 73 1.69 -2.94 13.86
CA GLU A 73 1.89 -2.62 15.27
C GLU A 73 2.20 -3.84 16.15
N GLY A 74 2.36 -5.01 15.51
CA GLY A 74 2.82 -6.25 16.13
C GLY A 74 1.73 -7.26 16.40
N ALA A 75 0.51 -7.03 15.92
CA ALA A 75 -0.55 -8.04 15.99
C ALA A 75 -0.23 -9.25 15.13
N THR A 76 -0.33 -10.44 15.69
CA THR A 76 -0.21 -11.70 14.96
C THR A 76 -1.18 -12.72 15.50
N SER A 77 -1.84 -13.47 14.61
CA SER A 77 -2.61 -14.67 14.97
C SER A 77 -2.44 -15.74 13.91
N GLU A 78 -2.45 -17.02 14.36
CA GLU A 78 -2.41 -18.15 13.44
C GLU A 78 -3.73 -18.28 12.67
N SER A 79 -3.66 -18.83 11.48
CA SER A 79 -4.81 -19.07 10.61
C SER A 79 -5.23 -20.54 10.63
N ALA A 80 -6.49 -20.81 10.83
CA ALA A 80 -7.10 -22.11 10.60
C ALA A 80 -7.69 -22.25 9.18
N SER A 81 -8.06 -21.14 8.55
CA SER A 81 -8.64 -21.10 7.18
C SER A 81 -7.60 -21.20 6.06
N GLY A 82 -6.32 -20.94 6.37
CA GLY A 82 -5.25 -20.78 5.39
C GLY A 82 -5.19 -19.36 4.78
N ARG A 83 -6.00 -18.39 5.26
CA ARG A 83 -6.01 -16.99 4.86
C ARG A 83 -5.48 -16.09 5.98
N GLU A 84 -4.88 -14.97 5.64
CA GLU A 84 -4.29 -14.02 6.58
C GLU A 84 -4.61 -12.59 6.17
N TRP A 85 -5.10 -11.79 7.10
CA TRP A 85 -5.29 -10.35 6.96
C TRP A 85 -4.00 -9.61 7.34
N VAL A 86 -3.52 -8.78 6.43
CA VAL A 86 -2.31 -7.98 6.60
C VAL A 86 -2.72 -6.53 6.75
N ILE A 87 -2.35 -5.87 7.87
CA ILE A 87 -2.95 -4.61 8.30
C ILE A 87 -1.88 -3.53 8.44
N ASP A 88 -2.10 -2.38 7.81
CA ASP A 88 -1.45 -1.11 8.08
C ASP A 88 -2.52 -0.11 8.54
N PRO A 89 -2.57 0.21 9.83
CA PRO A 89 -3.61 1.09 10.36
C PRO A 89 -3.47 2.54 9.90
N VAL A 90 -2.23 3.03 9.70
CA VAL A 90 -1.94 4.39 9.23
C VAL A 90 -0.73 4.40 8.29
N ASP A 91 -0.91 3.98 7.04
CA ASP A 91 0.13 4.09 6.00
C ASP A 91 0.42 5.58 5.71
N GLY A 92 1.66 5.96 5.94
CA GLY A 92 2.09 7.34 5.88
C GLY A 92 2.07 8.04 7.24
N THR A 93 2.44 7.36 8.32
CA THR A 93 2.44 7.90 9.70
C THR A 93 3.21 9.20 9.83
N TRP A 94 4.33 9.37 9.11
CA TRP A 94 5.04 10.66 9.08
C TRP A 94 4.16 11.79 8.57
N ASN A 95 3.46 11.58 7.45
CA ASN A 95 2.51 12.55 6.89
C ASN A 95 1.36 12.82 7.85
N PHE A 96 0.82 11.76 8.46
CA PHE A 96 -0.24 11.86 9.45
C PHE A 96 0.16 12.78 10.61
N VAL A 97 1.34 12.57 11.21
CA VAL A 97 1.86 13.38 12.31
C VAL A 97 2.18 14.82 11.88
N ALA A 98 2.71 14.99 10.67
CA ALA A 98 3.04 16.30 10.12
C ALA A 98 1.81 17.10 9.63
N GLY A 99 0.60 16.55 9.72
CA GLY A 99 -0.62 17.20 9.24
C GLY A 99 -0.77 17.22 7.73
N LEU A 100 0.04 16.43 7.00
CA LEU A 100 -0.05 16.30 5.56
C LEU A 100 -1.22 15.39 5.15
N PRO A 101 -1.80 15.60 3.96
CA PRO A 101 -3.02 14.88 3.57
C PRO A 101 -2.77 13.50 2.93
N TRP A 102 -1.53 13.08 2.71
CA TRP A 102 -1.20 11.85 1.98
C TRP A 102 -0.92 10.69 2.93
N TRP A 103 -2.00 10.12 3.48
CA TRP A 103 -2.00 8.95 4.37
C TRP A 103 -3.36 8.23 4.28
N CYS A 104 -3.40 6.97 4.68
CA CYS A 104 -4.61 6.15 4.64
C CYS A 104 -4.55 5.04 5.70
N SER A 105 -5.65 4.30 5.87
CA SER A 105 -5.62 2.95 6.42
C SER A 105 -5.66 1.94 5.29
N ALA A 106 -4.89 0.89 5.40
CA ALA A 106 -4.73 -0.12 4.37
C ALA A 106 -4.79 -1.55 4.93
N LEU A 107 -5.26 -2.48 4.12
CA LEU A 107 -5.48 -3.85 4.51
C LEU A 107 -5.43 -4.76 3.29
N ALA A 108 -4.85 -5.94 3.43
CA ALA A 108 -4.87 -6.98 2.41
C ALA A 108 -5.29 -8.33 2.99
N LEU A 109 -5.89 -9.18 2.16
CA LEU A 109 -6.11 -10.59 2.43
C LEU A 109 -5.21 -11.41 1.51
N ARG A 110 -4.45 -12.36 2.07
CA ARG A 110 -3.56 -13.25 1.30
C ARG A 110 -3.66 -14.71 1.73
N PRO A 111 -3.14 -15.66 0.93
CA PRO A 111 -2.85 -17.00 1.41
C PRO A 111 -1.70 -16.97 2.43
N VAL A 112 -1.80 -17.72 3.52
CA VAL A 112 -0.76 -17.81 4.56
C VAL A 112 0.56 -18.33 3.97
N GLY A 113 1.67 -17.73 4.41
CA GLY A 113 3.03 -18.18 4.06
C GLY A 113 3.49 -17.83 2.66
N THR A 114 2.73 -17.06 1.90
CA THR A 114 3.10 -16.59 0.56
C THR A 114 3.87 -15.27 0.61
N THR A 115 4.80 -15.05 -0.34
CA THR A 115 5.69 -13.88 -0.36
C THR A 115 5.87 -13.26 -1.75
N GLY A 116 5.16 -13.77 -2.76
CA GLY A 116 5.24 -13.27 -4.14
C GLY A 116 4.60 -11.89 -4.31
N ALA A 117 4.85 -11.27 -5.45
CA ALA A 117 4.32 -9.95 -5.79
C ALA A 117 2.79 -9.96 -5.97
N THR A 118 2.27 -11.09 -6.45
CA THR A 118 0.85 -11.30 -6.77
C THR A 118 0.15 -12.22 -5.78
N ASP A 119 0.81 -12.60 -4.69
CA ASP A 119 0.25 -13.48 -3.66
C ASP A 119 -0.69 -12.70 -2.73
N VAL A 120 -1.73 -12.11 -3.32
CA VAL A 120 -2.77 -11.35 -2.64
C VAL A 120 -4.13 -11.72 -3.24
N LEU A 121 -5.15 -11.79 -2.42
CA LEU A 121 -6.52 -12.11 -2.82
C LEU A 121 -7.38 -10.85 -2.93
N LEU A 122 -7.21 -9.93 -1.97
CA LEU A 122 -7.99 -8.70 -1.84
C LEU A 122 -7.12 -7.62 -1.21
N GLY A 123 -7.34 -6.37 -1.60
CA GLY A 123 -6.80 -5.19 -0.93
C GLY A 123 -7.89 -4.16 -0.72
N ALA A 124 -7.76 -3.40 0.35
CA ALA A 124 -8.59 -2.25 0.63
C ALA A 124 -7.74 -1.09 1.15
N VAL A 125 -8.08 0.13 0.74
CA VAL A 125 -7.43 1.38 1.15
C VAL A 125 -8.49 2.44 1.38
N HIS A 126 -8.42 3.16 2.50
CA HIS A 126 -9.30 4.29 2.76
C HIS A 126 -8.52 5.58 3.02
N ASP A 127 -8.71 6.55 2.13
CA ASP A 127 -8.30 7.94 2.29
C ASP A 127 -9.44 8.71 2.97
N PRO A 128 -9.26 9.25 4.19
CA PRO A 128 -10.35 9.92 4.93
C PRO A 128 -10.74 11.31 4.38
N GLY A 129 -10.29 11.66 3.18
CA GLY A 129 -10.83 12.82 2.46
C GLY A 129 -10.03 14.10 2.59
N HIS A 130 -8.74 14.02 2.80
CA HIS A 130 -7.86 15.20 2.82
C HIS A 130 -7.73 15.87 1.43
N HIS A 131 -8.15 15.17 0.37
CA HIS A 131 -8.20 15.68 -1.00
C HIS A 131 -9.62 16.13 -1.35
N ALA A 132 -9.84 17.42 -1.53
CA ALA A 132 -11.11 18.03 -1.93
C ALA A 132 -12.31 17.69 -1.02
N GLY A 133 -12.08 17.29 0.23
CA GLY A 133 -13.14 17.05 1.22
C GLY A 133 -13.98 15.79 0.98
N GLN A 134 -13.53 14.86 0.13
CA GLN A 134 -14.25 13.62 -0.15
C GLN A 134 -13.41 12.40 0.25
N ALA A 135 -13.92 11.63 1.21
CA ALA A 135 -13.34 10.34 1.58
C ALA A 135 -13.46 9.33 0.42
N ARG A 136 -12.42 8.49 0.27
CA ARG A 136 -12.35 7.50 -0.81
C ARG A 136 -11.99 6.14 -0.24
N THR A 137 -12.86 5.16 -0.46
CA THR A 137 -12.60 3.75 -0.14
C THR A 137 -12.35 3.00 -1.44
N PHE A 138 -11.20 2.35 -1.54
CA PHE A 138 -10.84 1.47 -2.65
C PHE A 138 -10.86 0.03 -2.15
N VAL A 139 -11.47 -0.87 -2.93
CA VAL A 139 -11.45 -2.32 -2.66
C VAL A 139 -11.30 -3.04 -3.97
N GLY A 140 -10.39 -4.02 -4.05
CA GLY A 140 -10.18 -4.81 -5.26
C GLY A 140 -9.10 -5.88 -5.09
N GLY A 141 -8.92 -6.72 -6.11
CA GLY A 141 -7.94 -7.81 -6.11
C GLY A 141 -7.82 -8.46 -7.48
N PRO A 142 -6.92 -9.44 -7.67
CA PRO A 142 -6.71 -10.09 -8.96
C PRO A 142 -7.99 -10.61 -9.61
N ASP A 143 -8.89 -11.18 -8.80
CA ASP A 143 -10.18 -11.73 -9.23
C ASP A 143 -11.38 -10.85 -8.83
N VAL A 144 -11.13 -9.65 -8.28
CA VAL A 144 -12.14 -8.70 -7.82
C VAL A 144 -11.88 -7.35 -8.48
N PRO A 145 -12.77 -6.88 -9.39
CA PRO A 145 -12.60 -5.56 -10.01
C PRO A 145 -12.45 -4.46 -8.95
N THR A 146 -11.43 -3.62 -9.11
CA THR A 146 -11.19 -2.53 -8.16
C THR A 146 -12.27 -1.47 -8.28
N THR A 147 -12.86 -1.12 -7.14
CA THR A 147 -13.85 -0.06 -7.02
C THR A 147 -13.33 1.12 -6.21
N ARG A 148 -13.87 2.30 -6.46
CA ARG A 148 -13.76 3.47 -5.58
C ARG A 148 -15.15 3.87 -5.11
N ASN A 149 -15.38 3.83 -3.80
CA ASN A 149 -16.70 4.06 -3.20
C ASN A 149 -17.80 3.19 -3.85
N GLY A 150 -17.49 1.91 -4.12
CA GLY A 150 -18.40 0.97 -4.75
C GLY A 150 -18.56 1.12 -6.28
N VAL A 151 -17.94 2.13 -6.89
CA VAL A 151 -17.98 2.34 -8.34
C VAL A 151 -16.72 1.73 -8.97
N PRO A 152 -16.86 0.79 -9.93
CA PRO A 152 -15.72 0.19 -10.61
C PRO A 152 -14.81 1.23 -11.28
N LEU A 153 -13.50 1.09 -11.09
CA LEU A 153 -12.51 1.86 -11.83
C LEU A 153 -12.39 1.31 -13.26
N PRO A 154 -12.04 2.17 -14.23
CA PRO A 154 -11.71 1.70 -15.57
C PRO A 154 -10.46 0.80 -15.53
N ARG A 155 -10.31 -0.03 -16.55
CA ARG A 155 -9.06 -0.78 -16.73
C ARG A 155 -7.88 0.20 -16.88
N LEU A 156 -6.77 -0.12 -16.24
CA LEU A 156 -5.54 0.67 -16.36
C LEU A 156 -5.02 0.62 -17.81
N ASP A 157 -4.75 1.79 -18.36
CA ASP A 157 -4.09 1.89 -19.65
C ASP A 157 -2.62 1.40 -19.55
N ASP A 158 -2.20 0.63 -20.54
CA ASP A 158 -0.80 0.21 -20.61
C ASP A 158 0.06 1.32 -21.21
N VAL A 159 1.03 1.79 -20.44
CA VAL A 159 1.96 2.86 -20.81
C VAL A 159 3.40 2.42 -20.53
N ASP A 160 4.35 2.93 -21.31
CA ASP A 160 5.78 2.72 -21.08
C ASP A 160 6.34 3.72 -20.04
N LEU A 161 7.57 3.50 -19.58
CA LEU A 161 8.22 4.39 -18.61
C LEU A 161 8.42 5.81 -19.12
N ALA A 162 8.74 6.00 -20.39
CA ALA A 162 9.04 7.32 -20.95
C ALA A 162 7.81 8.25 -20.90
N HIS A 163 6.61 7.67 -20.91
CA HIS A 163 5.35 8.40 -20.80
C HIS A 163 4.72 8.30 -19.40
N SER A 164 5.41 7.67 -18.44
CA SER A 164 4.91 7.44 -17.08
C SER A 164 5.47 8.45 -16.08
N GLY A 165 4.59 8.99 -15.23
CA GLY A 165 5.01 9.48 -13.92
C GLY A 165 5.05 8.31 -12.92
N ALA A 166 5.99 8.34 -11.98
CA ALA A 166 6.05 7.34 -10.92
C ALA A 166 5.99 7.96 -9.52
N ALA A 167 5.32 7.26 -8.61
CA ALA A 167 5.50 7.46 -7.17
C ALA A 167 6.63 6.55 -6.68
N THR A 168 7.61 7.13 -5.99
CA THR A 168 8.76 6.38 -5.46
C THR A 168 9.38 7.10 -4.28
N TYR A 169 9.98 6.35 -3.38
CA TYR A 169 10.74 6.91 -2.26
C TYR A 169 12.10 6.23 -2.14
N LEU A 170 13.14 7.06 -1.93
CA LEU A 170 14.46 6.59 -1.60
C LEU A 170 14.99 7.40 -0.41
N HIS A 171 15.12 6.74 0.74
CA HIS A 171 15.65 7.38 1.94
C HIS A 171 17.07 7.94 1.69
N PRO A 172 17.42 9.13 2.21
CA PRO A 172 18.71 9.78 1.95
C PRO A 172 19.94 8.90 2.17
N THR A 173 19.89 7.97 3.12
CA THR A 173 21.01 7.03 3.40
C THR A 173 21.28 6.04 2.27
N TRP A 174 20.32 5.84 1.35
CA TRP A 174 20.43 4.90 0.23
C TRP A 174 20.71 5.56 -1.12
N GLN A 175 20.86 6.91 -1.15
CA GLN A 175 21.08 7.64 -2.41
C GLN A 175 22.44 7.35 -3.05
N VAL A 176 23.41 6.87 -2.26
CA VAL A 176 24.76 6.51 -2.71
C VAL A 176 24.95 5.00 -2.62
N GLY A 177 25.67 4.41 -3.57
CA GLY A 177 25.94 2.99 -3.63
C GLY A 177 24.93 2.18 -4.44
N PRO A 178 24.98 0.84 -4.39
CA PRO A 178 24.26 -0.05 -5.33
C PRO A 178 22.74 0.14 -5.35
N VAL A 179 22.11 0.48 -4.20
CA VAL A 179 20.67 0.77 -4.12
C VAL A 179 20.33 2.05 -4.86
N GLY A 180 21.09 3.13 -4.60
CA GLY A 180 20.92 4.40 -5.30
C GLY A 180 21.22 4.30 -6.80
N ASP A 181 22.18 3.45 -7.19
CA ASP A 181 22.48 3.19 -8.60
C ASP A 181 21.30 2.49 -9.30
N ALA A 182 20.70 1.47 -8.67
CA ALA A 182 19.52 0.81 -9.20
C ALA A 182 18.34 1.78 -9.34
N TRP A 183 18.07 2.58 -8.31
CA TRP A 183 17.01 3.59 -8.34
C TRP A 183 17.23 4.62 -9.45
N ARG A 184 18.46 5.15 -9.59
CA ARG A 184 18.79 6.13 -10.66
C ARG A 184 18.55 5.58 -12.05
N ARG A 185 18.89 4.32 -12.32
CA ARG A 185 18.58 3.68 -13.61
C ARG A 185 17.10 3.68 -13.91
N ALA A 186 16.27 3.27 -12.94
CA ALA A 186 14.83 3.26 -13.11
C ALA A 186 14.25 4.67 -13.34
N VAL A 187 14.64 5.66 -12.51
CA VAL A 187 14.09 7.03 -12.64
C VAL A 187 14.52 7.75 -13.90
N GLN A 188 15.69 7.42 -14.47
CA GLN A 188 16.14 7.99 -15.74
C GLN A 188 15.25 7.59 -16.92
N GLY A 189 14.48 6.50 -16.77
CA GLY A 189 13.51 6.05 -17.76
C GLY A 189 12.17 6.78 -17.70
N LEU A 190 11.89 7.52 -16.64
CA LEU A 190 10.58 8.10 -16.35
C LEU A 190 10.41 9.54 -16.85
N ALA A 191 9.17 9.92 -17.17
CA ALA A 191 8.85 11.31 -17.46
C ALA A 191 8.99 12.21 -16.21
N THR A 192 8.61 11.70 -15.03
CA THR A 192 8.72 12.45 -13.76
C THR A 192 8.57 11.50 -12.57
N THR A 193 8.98 11.97 -11.38
CA THR A 193 8.80 11.23 -10.12
C THR A 193 8.12 12.08 -9.05
N ARG A 194 7.48 11.41 -8.11
CA ARG A 194 6.94 11.99 -6.88
C ARG A 194 7.35 11.14 -5.69
N SER A 195 7.60 11.80 -4.56
CA SER A 195 7.83 11.16 -3.27
C SER A 195 6.76 11.71 -2.32
N LEU A 196 5.71 10.92 -2.09
CA LEU A 196 4.51 11.38 -1.41
C LEU A 196 4.36 10.80 0.00
N GLY A 197 4.94 9.61 0.27
CA GLY A 197 5.15 9.10 1.63
C GLY A 197 4.07 8.19 2.19
N SER A 198 3.24 7.59 1.33
CA SER A 198 2.31 6.50 1.64
C SER A 198 2.26 5.57 0.44
N SER A 199 2.72 4.34 0.60
CA SER A 199 2.83 3.40 -0.52
C SER A 199 1.46 2.91 -1.02
N SER A 200 0.52 2.73 -0.11
CA SER A 200 -0.85 2.35 -0.46
C SER A 200 -1.59 3.48 -1.19
N MET A 201 -1.43 4.75 -0.75
CA MET A 201 -1.97 5.91 -1.47
C MET A 201 -1.33 6.08 -2.85
N ASP A 202 -0.01 5.89 -2.95
CA ASP A 202 0.72 5.93 -4.22
C ASP A 202 0.15 4.89 -5.21
N SER A 203 -0.14 3.68 -4.72
CA SER A 203 -0.73 2.60 -5.51
C SER A 203 -2.20 2.88 -5.87
N THR A 204 -2.99 3.55 -5.01
CA THR A 204 -4.34 3.99 -5.41
C THR A 204 -4.29 4.98 -6.57
N ALA A 205 -3.31 5.88 -6.57
CA ALA A 205 -3.11 6.82 -7.68
C ALA A 205 -2.69 6.11 -8.97
N VAL A 206 -1.94 5.00 -8.88
CA VAL A 206 -1.68 4.12 -10.04
C VAL A 206 -2.97 3.45 -10.51
N ALA A 207 -3.75 2.87 -9.61
CA ALA A 207 -5.01 2.22 -9.97
C ALA A 207 -6.03 3.19 -10.60
N GLU A 208 -5.99 4.48 -10.26
CA GLU A 208 -6.78 5.55 -10.88
C GLU A 208 -6.17 6.07 -12.22
N GLY A 209 -5.02 5.52 -12.67
CA GLY A 209 -4.35 5.98 -13.91
C GLY A 209 -3.65 7.34 -13.79
N ARG A 210 -3.40 7.85 -12.57
CA ARG A 210 -2.72 9.14 -12.34
C ARG A 210 -1.20 9.02 -12.44
N PHE A 211 -0.67 7.84 -12.09
CA PHE A 211 0.72 7.43 -12.29
C PHE A 211 0.73 6.13 -13.08
N GLY A 212 1.76 5.93 -13.89
CA GLY A 212 1.98 4.67 -14.58
C GLY A 212 2.65 3.62 -13.69
N LEU A 213 3.33 4.07 -12.61
CA LEU A 213 4.15 3.20 -11.78
C LEU A 213 4.24 3.68 -10.33
N GLN A 214 4.29 2.73 -9.39
CA GLN A 214 4.83 2.90 -8.04
C GLN A 214 5.98 1.92 -7.85
N PHE A 215 7.12 2.34 -7.30
CA PHE A 215 8.19 1.42 -6.94
C PHE A 215 9.01 1.91 -5.74
N GLN A 216 9.37 0.96 -4.88
CA GLN A 216 10.15 1.22 -3.67
C GLN A 216 10.80 -0.07 -3.18
N HIS A 217 12.00 0.04 -2.55
CA HIS A 217 12.65 -1.13 -1.97
C HIS A 217 12.22 -1.37 -0.52
N SER A 218 12.36 -2.62 -0.09
CA SER A 218 12.21 -3.04 1.32
C SER A 218 10.85 -2.70 1.94
N LEU A 219 9.79 -2.62 1.12
CA LEU A 219 8.44 -2.49 1.64
C LEU A 219 8.05 -3.76 2.40
N PRO A 220 7.55 -3.67 3.64
CA PRO A 220 6.89 -4.77 4.31
C PRO A 220 5.58 -5.14 3.61
N ASP A 221 5.00 -6.26 4.01
CA ASP A 221 3.82 -6.81 3.36
C ASP A 221 2.58 -5.91 3.52
N TRP A 222 2.43 -5.24 4.64
CA TRP A 222 1.33 -4.31 4.90
C TRP A 222 1.39 -3.04 4.04
N ASP A 223 2.58 -2.56 3.65
CA ASP A 223 2.76 -1.42 2.74
C ASP A 223 2.55 -1.80 1.27
N ARG A 224 2.90 -3.04 0.86
CA ARG A 224 2.93 -3.41 -0.56
C ARG A 224 1.68 -4.13 -1.05
N LEU A 225 1.08 -5.01 -0.22
CA LEU A 225 0.01 -5.91 -0.67
C LEU A 225 -1.32 -5.18 -0.93
N PRO A 226 -1.79 -4.24 -0.08
CA PRO A 226 -3.05 -3.55 -0.33
C PRO A 226 -3.06 -2.86 -1.69
N GLY A 227 -2.00 -2.09 -1.97
CA GLY A 227 -1.86 -1.37 -3.23
C GLY A 227 -1.68 -2.29 -4.44
N ALA A 228 -0.89 -3.37 -4.31
CA ALA A 228 -0.71 -4.34 -5.38
C ALA A 228 -2.04 -5.00 -5.79
N ALA A 229 -2.87 -5.37 -4.81
CA ALA A 229 -4.20 -5.94 -5.07
C ALA A 229 -5.07 -5.00 -5.91
N LEU A 230 -5.13 -3.72 -5.54
CA LEU A 230 -5.92 -2.71 -6.25
C LEU A 230 -5.44 -2.52 -7.69
N VAL A 231 -4.13 -2.47 -7.91
CA VAL A 231 -3.55 -2.32 -9.26
C VAL A 231 -3.80 -3.57 -10.10
N LEU A 232 -3.68 -4.77 -9.53
CA LEU A 232 -4.02 -6.02 -10.22
C LEU A 232 -5.51 -6.06 -10.61
N GLY A 233 -6.41 -5.58 -9.74
CA GLY A 233 -7.85 -5.54 -9.99
C GLY A 233 -8.30 -4.58 -11.10
N VAL A 234 -7.45 -3.65 -11.54
CA VAL A 234 -7.65 -2.83 -12.75
C VAL A 234 -6.88 -3.34 -13.96
N GLY A 235 -6.25 -4.52 -13.86
CA GLY A 235 -5.48 -5.15 -14.94
C GLY A 235 -4.06 -4.64 -15.09
N GLY A 236 -3.49 -4.04 -14.05
CA GLY A 236 -2.07 -3.73 -13.96
C GLY A 236 -1.21 -4.95 -13.61
N ALA A 237 0.06 -4.72 -13.33
CA ALA A 237 1.04 -5.73 -12.97
C ALA A 237 1.74 -5.40 -11.64
N ALA A 238 2.26 -6.44 -10.98
CA ALA A 238 3.11 -6.32 -9.79
C ALA A 238 4.31 -7.27 -9.91
N SER A 239 5.49 -6.80 -9.50
CA SER A 239 6.74 -7.56 -9.52
C SER A 239 7.55 -7.31 -8.24
N LEU A 240 8.33 -8.33 -7.84
CA LEU A 240 9.37 -8.23 -6.84
C LEU A 240 10.71 -8.55 -7.47
N VAL A 241 11.65 -7.61 -7.40
CA VAL A 241 12.94 -7.70 -8.07
C VAL A 241 14.09 -7.46 -7.08
N GLU A 242 15.13 -8.28 -7.14
CA GLU A 242 16.34 -8.09 -6.33
C GLU A 242 17.35 -7.23 -7.12
N ALA A 243 17.60 -6.01 -6.66
CA ALA A 243 18.56 -5.11 -7.28
C ALA A 243 19.29 -4.25 -6.23
N GLY A 244 20.60 -4.08 -6.40
CA GLY A 244 21.44 -3.34 -5.46
C GLY A 244 21.49 -3.93 -4.05
N GLY A 245 21.19 -5.24 -3.88
CA GLY A 245 21.12 -5.92 -2.59
C GLY A 245 19.85 -5.64 -1.80
N LYS A 246 18.80 -5.14 -2.45
CA LYS A 246 17.47 -4.90 -1.89
C LYS A 246 16.37 -5.45 -2.79
N ARG A 247 15.28 -5.92 -2.16
CA ARG A 247 14.06 -6.33 -2.83
C ARG A 247 13.20 -5.10 -3.11
N TRP A 248 12.90 -4.89 -4.39
CA TRP A 248 12.06 -3.79 -4.89
C TRP A 248 10.67 -4.32 -5.20
N ASN A 249 9.67 -3.63 -4.69
CA ASN A 249 8.28 -3.75 -5.13
C ASN A 249 8.07 -2.80 -6.30
N VAL A 250 7.50 -3.31 -7.39
CA VAL A 250 7.20 -2.54 -8.61
C VAL A 250 5.77 -2.85 -9.01
N THR A 251 4.91 -1.84 -9.07
CA THR A 251 3.48 -2.04 -9.30
C THR A 251 2.96 -0.96 -10.24
N GLY A 252 2.23 -1.32 -11.31
CA GLY A 252 1.77 -0.33 -12.28
C GLY A 252 1.26 -0.91 -13.59
N ALA A 253 1.34 -0.09 -14.66
CA ALA A 253 1.05 -0.52 -16.01
C ALA A 253 2.01 -1.64 -16.44
N PRO A 254 1.54 -2.70 -17.12
CA PRO A 254 2.35 -3.87 -17.41
C PRO A 254 3.68 -3.57 -18.12
N THR A 255 3.67 -2.72 -19.14
CA THR A 255 4.88 -2.33 -19.87
C THR A 255 5.83 -1.52 -18.97
N ALA A 256 5.33 -0.55 -18.21
CA ALA A 256 6.14 0.25 -17.29
C ALA A 256 6.80 -0.61 -16.20
N VAL A 257 6.08 -1.62 -15.66
CA VAL A 257 6.61 -2.57 -14.67
C VAL A 257 7.76 -3.36 -15.29
N ALA A 258 7.60 -3.93 -16.48
CA ALA A 258 8.62 -4.72 -17.15
C ALA A 258 9.88 -3.91 -17.47
N GLU A 259 9.73 -2.68 -17.95
CA GLU A 259 10.86 -1.78 -18.24
C GLU A 259 11.56 -1.31 -16.95
N ALA A 260 10.81 -0.98 -15.91
CA ALA A 260 11.39 -0.61 -14.61
C ALA A 260 12.19 -1.76 -14.00
N GLU A 261 11.68 -2.98 -14.07
CA GLU A 261 12.38 -4.19 -13.64
C GLU A 261 13.70 -4.38 -14.40
N ALA A 262 13.69 -4.25 -15.74
CA ALA A 262 14.90 -4.33 -16.56
C ALA A 262 15.93 -3.30 -16.14
N LEU A 263 15.53 -2.03 -15.96
CA LEU A 263 16.42 -0.95 -15.55
C LEU A 263 16.96 -1.11 -14.13
N LEU A 264 16.13 -1.55 -13.17
CA LEU A 264 16.58 -1.87 -11.81
C LEU A 264 17.70 -2.91 -11.85
N LEU A 265 17.58 -3.94 -12.70
CA LEU A 265 18.56 -5.00 -12.90
C LEU A 265 19.78 -4.57 -13.73
N GLY A 266 19.80 -3.37 -14.30
CA GLY A 266 20.87 -2.90 -15.18
C GLY A 266 20.86 -3.56 -16.55
N ARG A 267 19.69 -3.97 -17.05
CA ARG A 267 19.48 -4.48 -18.41
C ARG A 267 18.99 -3.35 -19.31
N ASP A 268 19.31 -3.43 -20.60
CA ASP A 268 18.73 -2.54 -21.61
C ASP A 268 17.21 -2.81 -21.75
N ARG A 269 16.46 -1.79 -22.19
CA ARG A 269 15.02 -1.87 -22.43
C ARG A 269 14.69 -2.77 -23.61
#